data_9127a13a1c9993e2977a4e5d485c97ec
#
_entry.id   9127a13a1c9993e2977a4e5d485c97ec
#
_cell.length_a   1.000
_cell.length_b   1.000
_cell.length_c   1.000
_cell.angle_alpha   90.00
_cell.angle_beta   90.00
_cell.angle_gamma   90.00
#
_symmetry.space_group_name_H-M   'P 1'
#
loop_
_entity.id
_entity.type
_entity.pdbx_description
1 polymer ?
#
loop_
_entity_poly.entity_id
_entity_poly.type
_entity_poly.pdbx_seq_one_letter_code
_entity_poly.pdbx_strand_id
1 'polypeptide(L)'
;MSSLLTEAGLSVVGRAGDAEELLALLARDQPDLAIIDIRMPPSYTAEGLDAALRIRSEFPDVALLLLSAHVEVDHALELLDSGHNGAKGVGYLLKSRVTDVADFVSTIDRVAAGASVIDPALVYELVAAKRRGDPLGALSTRERDVLTLMAEGLSNSGIGKRLWITEGTVEKHVRSILTKLDLAETADDHRRVRAVILYLDTVG
;
A
#
# COMPACT_ATOMS: atom_id res chain seq x y z
N MET A 1 7.06 -11.64 24.35
CA MET A 1 7.67 -10.45 23.72
C MET A 1 8.47 -9.61 24.71
N SER A 2 7.89 -9.10 25.79
CA SER A 2 8.61 -8.20 26.71
C SER A 2 9.88 -8.81 27.31
N SER A 3 9.90 -10.12 27.70
CA SER A 3 11.12 -10.78 28.18
C SER A 3 12.25 -10.76 27.15
N LEU A 4 11.90 -11.03 25.88
CA LEU A 4 12.87 -10.99 24.76
C LEU A 4 13.46 -9.59 24.57
N LEU A 5 12.66 -8.55 24.66
CA LEU A 5 13.13 -7.17 24.54
C LEU A 5 14.06 -6.79 25.70
N THR A 6 13.70 -7.17 26.93
CA THR A 6 14.53 -6.90 28.12
C THR A 6 15.86 -7.68 28.06
N GLU A 7 15.85 -8.93 27.64
CA GLU A 7 17.05 -9.74 27.43
C GLU A 7 17.97 -9.16 26.34
N ALA A 8 17.37 -8.51 25.34
CA ALA A 8 18.10 -7.81 24.29
C ALA A 8 18.58 -6.39 24.70
N GLY A 9 18.40 -5.99 25.97
CA GLY A 9 18.87 -4.70 26.50
C GLY A 9 17.92 -3.53 26.31
N LEU A 10 16.70 -3.76 25.81
CA LEU A 10 15.69 -2.70 25.66
C LEU A 10 14.88 -2.53 26.95
N SER A 11 14.59 -1.27 27.29
CA SER A 11 13.77 -0.94 28.45
C SER A 11 12.29 -0.96 28.08
N VAL A 12 11.52 -1.89 28.67
CA VAL A 12 10.07 -1.94 28.50
C VAL A 12 9.40 -1.11 29.58
N VAL A 13 8.98 0.11 29.24
CA VAL A 13 8.43 1.10 30.19
C VAL A 13 6.93 0.90 30.47
N GLY A 14 6.21 0.17 29.62
CA GLY A 14 4.79 -0.10 29.82
C GLY A 14 4.27 -1.24 28.94
N ARG A 15 3.07 -1.71 29.28
CA ARG A 15 2.29 -2.69 28.49
C ARG A 15 0.84 -2.28 28.55
N ALA A 16 0.15 -2.41 27.43
CA ALA A 16 -1.28 -2.14 27.28
C ALA A 16 -1.98 -3.35 26.71
N GLY A 17 -3.17 -3.64 27.19
CA GLY A 17 -4.02 -4.72 26.70
C GLY A 17 -4.93 -4.29 25.55
N ASP A 18 -5.18 -2.97 25.42
CA ASP A 18 -6.03 -2.39 24.39
C ASP A 18 -5.55 -0.97 24.00
N ALA A 19 -6.26 -0.34 23.06
CA ALA A 19 -5.93 0.97 22.53
C ALA A 19 -6.08 2.11 23.58
N GLU A 20 -7.07 2.04 24.44
CA GLU A 20 -7.33 3.08 25.45
C GLU A 20 -6.23 3.06 26.53
N GLU A 21 -5.87 1.87 27.01
CA GLU A 21 -4.77 1.71 27.95
C GLU A 21 -3.44 2.17 27.35
N LEU A 22 -3.18 1.87 26.06
CA LEU A 22 -1.98 2.32 25.33
C LEU A 22 -1.91 3.86 25.33
N LEU A 23 -2.97 4.54 24.94
CA LEU A 23 -3.00 6.00 24.88
C LEU A 23 -2.85 6.63 26.26
N ALA A 24 -3.46 6.04 27.30
CA ALA A 24 -3.31 6.49 28.67
C ALA A 24 -1.87 6.35 29.19
N LEU A 25 -1.15 5.29 28.80
CA LEU A 25 0.26 5.10 29.12
C LEU A 25 1.12 6.16 28.43
N LEU A 26 0.90 6.43 27.16
CA LEU A 26 1.66 7.43 26.38
C LEU A 26 1.46 8.85 26.90
N ALA A 27 0.27 9.18 27.40
CA ALA A 27 0.00 10.47 28.00
C ALA A 27 0.78 10.69 29.31
N ARG A 28 1.21 9.62 29.98
CA ARG A 28 1.98 9.68 31.24
C ARG A 28 3.49 9.61 31.01
N ASP A 29 3.91 8.76 30.09
CA ASP A 29 5.32 8.46 29.84
C ASP A 29 5.51 8.12 28.35
N GLN A 30 6.21 8.99 27.63
CA GLN A 30 6.42 8.82 26.18
C GLN A 30 7.69 8.02 25.94
N PRO A 31 7.60 6.77 25.45
CA PRO A 31 8.77 5.98 25.05
C PRO A 31 9.36 6.48 23.74
N ASP A 32 10.58 6.05 23.43
CA ASP A 32 11.17 6.29 22.11
C ASP A 32 10.38 5.59 20.99
N LEU A 33 9.74 4.43 21.30
CA LEU A 33 8.99 3.63 20.35
C LEU A 33 7.85 2.87 21.03
N ALA A 34 6.69 2.82 20.39
CA ALA A 34 5.58 1.96 20.73
C ALA A 34 5.45 0.79 19.73
N ILE A 35 5.39 -0.45 20.27
CA ILE A 35 5.08 -1.65 19.48
C ILE A 35 3.61 -1.95 19.63
N ILE A 36 2.88 -2.00 18.52
CA ILE A 36 1.42 -2.07 18.49
C ILE A 36 0.98 -3.26 17.65
N ASP A 37 0.14 -4.13 18.22
CA ASP A 37 -0.58 -5.14 17.46
C ASP A 37 -1.74 -4.46 16.73
N ILE A 38 -1.88 -4.67 15.44
CA ILE A 38 -2.98 -4.08 14.66
C ILE A 38 -4.32 -4.55 15.20
N ARG A 39 -4.42 -5.84 15.54
CA ARG A 39 -5.67 -6.47 16.00
C ARG A 39 -5.65 -6.60 17.52
N MET A 40 -6.16 -5.59 18.19
CA MET A 40 -6.33 -5.57 19.65
C MET A 40 -7.79 -5.71 20.08
N PRO A 41 -8.07 -6.03 21.34
CA PRO A 41 -9.41 -5.93 21.89
C PRO A 41 -10.02 -4.53 21.69
N PRO A 42 -11.38 -4.39 21.68
CA PRO A 42 -12.37 -5.43 21.91
C PRO A 42 -12.78 -6.23 20.66
N SER A 43 -12.69 -5.68 19.45
CA SER A 43 -13.22 -6.32 18.24
C SER A 43 -12.18 -7.14 17.47
N TYR A 44 -10.91 -6.90 17.72
CA TYR A 44 -9.78 -7.52 17.00
C TYR A 44 -9.80 -7.25 15.50
N THR A 45 -10.23 -6.06 15.09
CA THR A 45 -10.26 -5.62 13.69
C THR A 45 -9.07 -4.71 13.35
N ALA A 46 -9.16 -3.42 13.68
CA ALA A 46 -8.16 -2.41 13.33
C ALA A 46 -7.82 -1.44 14.49
N GLU A 47 -8.19 -1.79 15.73
CA GLU A 47 -8.04 -0.91 16.90
C GLU A 47 -6.60 -0.44 17.09
N GLY A 48 -5.63 -1.29 16.79
CA GLY A 48 -4.22 -0.92 16.87
C GLY A 48 -3.80 0.07 15.80
N LEU A 49 -4.40 0.01 14.60
CA LEU A 49 -4.18 0.99 13.56
C LEU A 49 -4.78 2.35 13.96
N ASP A 50 -6.04 2.36 14.42
CA ASP A 50 -6.71 3.57 14.90
C ASP A 50 -5.92 4.24 16.02
N ALA A 51 -5.42 3.43 16.97
CA ALA A 51 -4.52 3.92 18.02
C ALA A 51 -3.21 4.50 17.44
N ALA A 52 -2.59 3.83 16.48
CA ALA A 52 -1.37 4.31 15.83
C ALA A 52 -1.57 5.65 15.13
N LEU A 53 -2.67 5.83 14.40
CA LEU A 53 -3.01 7.08 13.73
C LEU A 53 -3.24 8.23 14.76
N ARG A 54 -3.90 7.94 15.87
CA ARG A 54 -4.05 8.89 16.97
C ARG A 54 -2.70 9.25 17.61
N ILE A 55 -1.85 8.26 17.84
CA ILE A 55 -0.51 8.47 18.42
C ILE A 55 0.33 9.36 17.48
N ARG A 56 0.24 9.14 16.17
CA ARG A 56 0.91 9.99 15.18
C ARG A 56 0.53 11.47 15.30
N SER A 57 -0.76 11.74 15.58
CA SER A 57 -1.28 13.10 15.73
C SER A 57 -0.98 13.73 17.10
N GLU A 58 -1.15 12.93 18.16
CA GLU A 58 -1.07 13.42 19.55
C GLU A 58 0.36 13.36 20.13
N PHE A 59 1.17 12.38 19.67
CA PHE A 59 2.54 12.11 20.16
C PHE A 59 3.54 11.92 19.01
N PRO A 60 3.81 12.96 18.19
CA PRO A 60 4.63 12.83 16.96
C PRO A 60 6.07 12.41 17.23
N ASP A 61 6.57 12.58 18.44
CA ASP A 61 7.91 12.18 18.86
C ASP A 61 8.04 10.69 19.25
N VAL A 62 6.94 9.95 19.29
CA VAL A 62 6.95 8.50 19.53
C VAL A 62 7.03 7.76 18.19
N ALA A 63 8.08 6.96 17.99
CA ALA A 63 8.16 6.08 16.83
C ALA A 63 7.18 4.92 16.97
N LEU A 64 6.66 4.42 15.85
CA LEU A 64 5.64 3.37 15.84
C LEU A 64 6.13 2.13 15.10
N LEU A 65 5.99 0.95 15.70
CA LEU A 65 6.20 -0.33 15.06
C LEU A 65 4.93 -1.17 15.13
N LEU A 66 4.21 -1.28 14.03
CA LEU A 66 3.02 -2.11 13.95
C LEU A 66 3.38 -3.55 13.64
N LEU A 67 2.68 -4.46 14.31
CA LEU A 67 2.77 -5.89 14.10
C LEU A 67 1.45 -6.43 13.59
N SER A 68 1.48 -7.17 12.48
CA SER A 68 0.31 -7.86 11.93
C SER A 68 0.54 -9.36 11.78
N ALA A 69 -0.50 -10.15 11.95
CA ALA A 69 -0.47 -11.58 11.64
C ALA A 69 -0.49 -11.84 10.12
N HIS A 70 -1.07 -10.92 9.34
CA HIS A 70 -1.25 -11.02 7.89
C HIS A 70 -0.85 -9.72 7.20
N VAL A 71 -0.66 -9.78 5.88
CA VAL A 71 -0.45 -8.59 5.06
C VAL A 71 -1.79 -7.88 4.87
N GLU A 72 -1.89 -6.65 5.37
CA GLU A 72 -3.09 -5.81 5.28
C GLU A 72 -2.70 -4.50 4.58
N VAL A 73 -2.91 -4.47 3.25
CA VAL A 73 -2.43 -3.40 2.37
C VAL A 73 -3.05 -2.05 2.72
N ASP A 74 -4.36 -2.02 2.95
CA ASP A 74 -5.10 -0.78 3.21
C ASP A 74 -4.63 -0.12 4.51
N HIS A 75 -4.46 -0.90 5.58
CA HIS A 75 -3.93 -0.43 6.86
C HIS A 75 -2.50 0.12 6.75
N ALA A 76 -1.68 -0.52 5.93
CA ALA A 76 -0.31 -0.06 5.73
C ALA A 76 -0.23 1.26 4.95
N LEU A 77 -1.07 1.43 3.93
CA LEU A 77 -1.15 2.67 3.16
C LEU A 77 -1.57 3.84 4.05
N GLU A 78 -2.62 3.65 4.86
CA GLU A 78 -3.14 4.67 5.77
C GLU A 78 -2.07 5.12 6.79
N LEU A 79 -1.31 4.16 7.35
CA LEU A 79 -0.22 4.46 8.25
C LEU A 79 0.93 5.22 7.57
N LEU A 80 1.31 4.81 6.36
CA LEU A 80 2.40 5.43 5.61
C LEU A 80 2.07 6.86 5.18
N ASP A 81 0.82 7.10 4.75
CA ASP A 81 0.34 8.43 4.40
C ASP A 81 0.34 9.39 5.60
N SER A 82 0.10 8.88 6.80
CA SER A 82 0.15 9.67 8.04
C SER A 82 1.56 10.19 8.39
N GLY A 83 2.61 9.63 7.81
CA GLY A 83 4.02 9.91 8.13
C GLY A 83 4.62 11.19 7.52
N HIS A 84 3.89 11.94 6.68
CA HIS A 84 4.44 13.06 5.92
C HIS A 84 4.63 14.38 6.72
N ASN A 85 4.22 14.44 8.00
CA ASN A 85 4.19 15.67 8.79
C ASN A 85 5.30 15.79 9.87
N GLY A 86 6.48 15.24 9.63
CA GLY A 86 7.61 15.39 10.56
C GLY A 86 7.57 14.48 11.79
N ALA A 87 6.66 13.50 11.83
CA ALA A 87 6.61 12.51 12.90
C ALA A 87 7.81 11.54 12.82
N LYS A 88 8.23 10.98 13.97
CA LYS A 88 9.30 9.98 14.07
C LYS A 88 9.06 8.74 13.22
N GLY A 89 10.00 7.81 13.21
CA GLY A 89 10.01 6.60 12.42
C GLY A 89 8.72 5.76 12.50
N VAL A 90 8.47 5.01 11.44
CA VAL A 90 7.35 4.08 11.36
C VAL A 90 7.81 2.73 10.85
N GLY A 91 7.33 1.65 11.46
CA GLY A 91 7.58 0.29 11.02
C GLY A 91 6.28 -0.49 10.86
N TYR A 92 6.26 -1.37 9.88
CA TYR A 92 5.23 -2.39 9.72
C TYR A 92 5.89 -3.74 9.47
N LEU A 93 5.69 -4.68 10.37
CA LEU A 93 6.24 -6.04 10.28
C LEU A 93 5.16 -7.10 10.44
N LEU A 94 5.38 -8.23 9.80
CA LEU A 94 4.62 -9.44 10.12
C LEU A 94 5.11 -10.05 11.44
N LYS A 95 4.19 -10.55 12.28
CA LYS A 95 4.49 -11.22 13.55
C LYS A 95 5.46 -12.39 13.39
N SER A 96 5.49 -13.04 12.23
CA SER A 96 6.46 -14.09 11.89
C SER A 96 7.92 -13.61 11.88
N ARG A 97 8.18 -12.32 11.70
CA ARG A 97 9.53 -11.74 11.74
C ARG A 97 10.09 -11.58 13.15
N VAL A 98 9.21 -11.56 14.16
CA VAL A 98 9.63 -11.44 15.58
C VAL A 98 10.40 -12.68 16.08
N THR A 99 10.38 -13.78 15.34
CA THR A 99 11.12 -15.00 15.69
C THR A 99 12.63 -14.85 15.57
N ASP A 100 13.13 -13.99 14.70
CA ASP A 100 14.53 -13.58 14.66
C ASP A 100 14.72 -12.35 15.55
N VAL A 101 15.21 -12.60 16.77
CA VAL A 101 15.34 -11.56 17.80
C VAL A 101 16.33 -10.47 17.38
N ALA A 102 17.45 -10.84 16.74
CA ALA A 102 18.48 -9.89 16.33
C ALA A 102 17.97 -8.94 15.25
N ASP A 103 17.30 -9.47 14.23
CA ASP A 103 16.68 -8.67 13.17
C ASP A 103 15.54 -7.79 13.71
N PHE A 104 14.77 -8.32 14.67
CA PHE A 104 13.68 -7.57 15.29
C PHE A 104 14.19 -6.39 16.11
N VAL A 105 15.22 -6.58 16.94
CA VAL A 105 15.86 -5.51 17.72
C VAL A 105 16.49 -4.48 16.80
N SER A 106 17.22 -4.90 15.76
CA SER A 106 17.80 -3.99 14.76
C SER A 106 16.71 -3.14 14.09
N THR A 107 15.52 -3.73 13.84
CA THR A 107 14.39 -2.99 13.29
C THR A 107 13.84 -1.97 14.28
N ILE A 108 13.71 -2.32 15.55
CA ILE A 108 13.28 -1.39 16.61
C ILE A 108 14.23 -0.19 16.67
N ASP A 109 15.55 -0.42 16.71
CA ASP A 109 16.54 0.65 16.76
C ASP A 109 16.45 1.60 15.56
N ARG A 110 16.30 1.06 14.36
CA ARG A 110 16.16 1.84 13.14
C ARG A 110 14.89 2.68 13.13
N VAL A 111 13.77 2.11 13.56
CA VAL A 111 12.49 2.82 13.62
C VAL A 111 12.53 3.90 14.70
N ALA A 112 13.07 3.60 15.87
CA ALA A 112 13.27 4.58 16.95
C ALA A 112 14.17 5.75 16.52
N ALA A 113 15.18 5.46 15.68
CA ALA A 113 16.05 6.47 15.07
C ALA A 113 15.39 7.30 13.95
N GLY A 114 14.11 7.05 13.63
CA GLY A 114 13.36 7.81 12.63
C GLY A 114 13.24 7.15 11.26
N ALA A 115 13.74 5.93 11.06
CA ALA A 115 13.62 5.24 9.79
C ALA A 115 12.20 4.72 9.53
N SER A 116 11.83 4.61 8.25
CA SER A 116 10.66 3.84 7.82
C SER A 116 11.09 2.42 7.47
N VAL A 117 10.49 1.41 8.11
CA VAL A 117 10.79 -0.01 7.88
C VAL A 117 9.51 -0.75 7.54
N ILE A 118 9.46 -1.33 6.34
CA ILE A 118 8.28 -2.04 5.83
C ILE A 118 8.67 -3.49 5.55
N ASP A 119 7.83 -4.43 6.00
CA ASP A 119 8.02 -5.85 5.69
C ASP A 119 8.05 -6.07 4.17
N PRO A 120 9.05 -6.80 3.62
CA PRO A 120 9.13 -7.07 2.20
C PRO A 120 7.88 -7.74 1.61
N ALA A 121 7.18 -8.57 2.37
CA ALA A 121 5.93 -9.20 1.93
C ALA A 121 4.83 -8.16 1.72
N LEU A 122 4.76 -7.13 2.57
CA LEU A 122 3.83 -6.02 2.39
C LEU A 122 4.20 -5.19 1.16
N VAL A 123 5.49 -4.89 0.93
CA VAL A 123 5.93 -4.16 -0.27
C VAL A 123 5.51 -4.91 -1.53
N TYR A 124 5.67 -6.24 -1.55
CA TYR A 124 5.23 -7.06 -2.68
C TYR A 124 3.72 -6.93 -2.93
N GLU A 125 2.89 -7.03 -1.88
CA GLU A 125 1.44 -6.90 -2.00
C GLU A 125 0.99 -5.48 -2.38
N LEU A 126 1.65 -4.44 -1.88
CA LEU A 126 1.41 -3.04 -2.29
C LEU A 126 1.63 -2.85 -3.79
N VAL A 127 2.75 -3.38 -4.31
CA VAL A 127 3.05 -3.35 -5.75
C VAL A 127 2.03 -4.16 -6.55
N ALA A 128 1.65 -5.34 -6.04
CA ALA A 128 0.64 -6.17 -6.68
C ALA A 128 -0.76 -5.52 -6.66
N ALA A 129 -1.13 -4.87 -5.55
CA ALA A 129 -2.39 -4.12 -5.41
C ALA A 129 -2.43 -2.93 -6.38
N LYS A 130 -1.33 -2.18 -6.48
CA LYS A 130 -1.22 -1.08 -7.44
C LYS A 130 -1.37 -1.57 -8.89
N ARG A 131 -0.79 -2.74 -9.22
CA ARG A 131 -0.97 -3.36 -10.55
C ARG A 131 -2.40 -3.85 -10.78
N ARG A 132 -3.09 -4.33 -9.75
CA ARG A 132 -4.51 -4.74 -9.81
C ARG A 132 -5.46 -3.54 -9.90
N GLY A 133 -5.11 -2.42 -9.27
CA GLY A 133 -5.85 -1.16 -9.32
C GLY A 133 -5.56 -0.31 -10.56
N ASP A 134 -4.54 -0.63 -11.36
CA ASP A 134 -4.27 0.01 -12.65
C ASP A 134 -4.93 -0.80 -13.78
N PRO A 135 -6.10 -0.40 -14.26
CA PRO A 135 -6.79 -1.12 -15.35
C PRO A 135 -5.93 -1.23 -16.61
N LEU A 136 -4.99 -0.28 -16.78
CA LEU A 136 -4.08 -0.23 -17.93
C LEU A 136 -2.79 -1.03 -17.71
N GLY A 137 -2.56 -1.56 -16.50
CA GLY A 137 -1.33 -2.28 -16.14
C GLY A 137 -1.06 -3.52 -16.96
N ALA A 138 -2.10 -4.17 -17.48
CA ALA A 138 -2.01 -5.34 -18.36
C ALA A 138 -1.61 -4.99 -19.81
N LEU A 139 -1.63 -3.71 -20.21
CA LEU A 139 -1.34 -3.28 -21.58
C LEU A 139 0.17 -3.14 -21.77
N SER A 140 0.67 -3.66 -22.91
CA SER A 140 2.03 -3.36 -23.37
C SER A 140 2.18 -1.90 -23.76
N THR A 141 3.43 -1.41 -23.86
CA THR A 141 3.71 -0.03 -24.31
C THR A 141 3.02 0.26 -25.65
N ARG A 142 3.09 -0.69 -26.59
CA ARG A 142 2.46 -0.51 -27.91
C ARG A 142 0.94 -0.44 -27.86
N GLU A 143 0.31 -1.19 -26.99
CA GLU A 143 -1.14 -1.15 -26.76
C GLU A 143 -1.55 0.16 -26.08
N ARG A 144 -0.74 0.68 -25.15
CA ARG A 144 -0.95 2.01 -24.57
C ARG A 144 -0.87 3.11 -25.61
N ASP A 145 0.14 3.08 -26.52
CA ASP A 145 0.25 4.03 -27.63
C ASP A 145 -1.02 4.02 -28.49
N VAL A 146 -1.52 2.83 -28.83
CA VAL A 146 -2.76 2.69 -29.63
C VAL A 146 -3.95 3.24 -28.86
N LEU A 147 -4.09 2.94 -27.57
CA LEU A 147 -5.21 3.39 -26.75
C LEU A 147 -5.19 4.92 -26.57
N THR A 148 -4.01 5.53 -26.39
CA THR A 148 -3.84 6.99 -26.35
C THR A 148 -4.35 7.64 -27.63
N LEU A 149 -3.97 7.11 -28.80
CA LEU A 149 -4.43 7.62 -30.08
C LEU A 149 -5.93 7.37 -30.33
N MET A 150 -6.48 6.31 -29.76
CA MET A 150 -7.93 6.10 -29.73
C MET A 150 -8.64 7.18 -28.92
N ALA A 151 -8.06 7.56 -27.76
CA ALA A 151 -8.59 8.63 -26.90
C ALA A 151 -8.50 10.02 -27.56
N GLU A 152 -7.51 10.23 -28.43
CA GLU A 152 -7.42 11.42 -29.30
C GLU A 152 -8.46 11.41 -30.44
N GLY A 153 -9.28 10.36 -30.56
CA GLY A 153 -10.33 10.24 -31.56
C GLY A 153 -9.89 9.71 -32.94
N LEU A 154 -8.67 9.17 -33.07
CA LEU A 154 -8.18 8.67 -34.34
C LEU A 154 -8.86 7.35 -34.76
N SER A 155 -9.13 7.20 -36.07
CA SER A 155 -9.52 5.92 -36.65
C SER A 155 -8.34 4.94 -36.73
N ASN A 156 -8.61 3.63 -36.96
CA ASN A 156 -7.55 2.64 -37.12
C ASN A 156 -6.55 3.01 -38.24
N SER A 157 -7.05 3.55 -39.33
CA SER A 157 -6.21 4.07 -40.44
C SER A 157 -5.34 5.25 -39.99
N GLY A 158 -5.90 6.20 -39.19
CA GLY A 158 -5.17 7.32 -38.62
C GLY A 158 -4.08 6.87 -37.65
N ILE A 159 -4.40 5.93 -36.75
CA ILE A 159 -3.45 5.31 -35.83
C ILE A 159 -2.33 4.59 -36.59
N GLY A 160 -2.69 3.81 -37.61
CA GLY A 160 -1.72 3.10 -38.44
C GLY A 160 -0.70 4.04 -39.10
N LYS A 161 -1.16 5.17 -39.64
CA LYS A 161 -0.29 6.22 -40.19
C LYS A 161 0.63 6.83 -39.13
N ARG A 162 0.07 7.15 -37.94
CA ARG A 162 0.82 7.79 -36.86
C ARG A 162 1.91 6.88 -36.28
N LEU A 163 1.62 5.58 -36.18
CA LEU A 163 2.53 4.57 -35.60
C LEU A 163 3.36 3.79 -36.62
N TRP A 164 3.23 4.09 -37.92
CA TRP A 164 3.95 3.43 -39.02
C TRP A 164 3.68 1.94 -39.08
N ILE A 165 2.42 1.52 -38.88
CA ILE A 165 1.97 0.12 -38.96
C ILE A 165 0.71 0.01 -39.84
N THR A 166 0.40 -1.22 -40.27
CA THR A 166 -0.79 -1.45 -41.06
C THR A 166 -2.07 -1.34 -40.23
N GLU A 167 -3.18 -0.99 -40.87
CA GLU A 167 -4.50 -0.94 -40.22
C GLU A 167 -4.88 -2.28 -39.58
N GLY A 168 -4.60 -3.41 -40.23
CA GLY A 168 -4.83 -4.75 -39.68
C GLY A 168 -3.98 -5.04 -38.44
N THR A 169 -2.80 -4.41 -38.32
CA THR A 169 -1.99 -4.50 -37.09
C THR A 169 -2.64 -3.68 -35.96
N VAL A 170 -3.18 -2.50 -36.26
CA VAL A 170 -3.95 -1.70 -35.28
C VAL A 170 -5.16 -2.48 -34.79
N GLU A 171 -5.92 -3.14 -35.67
CA GLU A 171 -7.08 -3.96 -35.29
C GLU A 171 -6.70 -5.07 -34.31
N LYS A 172 -5.54 -5.75 -34.54
CA LYS A 172 -5.03 -6.76 -33.60
C LYS A 172 -4.73 -6.16 -32.23
N HIS A 173 -4.09 -4.98 -32.19
CA HIS A 173 -3.84 -4.28 -30.92
C HIS A 173 -5.14 -3.86 -30.25
N VAL A 174 -6.10 -3.29 -30.97
CA VAL A 174 -7.40 -2.92 -30.41
C VAL A 174 -8.12 -4.13 -29.82
N ARG A 175 -8.14 -5.28 -30.52
CA ARG A 175 -8.74 -6.52 -30.00
C ARG A 175 -8.04 -6.98 -28.73
N SER A 176 -6.71 -6.96 -28.69
CA SER A 176 -5.92 -7.33 -27.52
C SER A 176 -6.20 -6.39 -26.33
N ILE A 177 -6.27 -5.07 -26.58
CA ILE A 177 -6.63 -4.08 -25.57
C ILE A 177 -7.99 -4.40 -24.96
N LEU A 178 -9.02 -4.59 -25.78
CA LEU A 178 -10.38 -4.88 -25.32
C LEU A 178 -10.45 -6.16 -24.46
N THR A 179 -9.69 -7.18 -24.85
CA THR A 179 -9.59 -8.43 -24.10
C THR A 179 -8.88 -8.22 -22.75
N LYS A 180 -7.76 -7.50 -22.73
CA LYS A 180 -6.98 -7.25 -21.50
C LYS A 180 -7.68 -6.33 -20.52
N LEU A 181 -8.54 -5.43 -20.99
CA LEU A 181 -9.39 -4.57 -20.18
C LEU A 181 -10.70 -5.25 -19.77
N ASP A 182 -10.87 -6.54 -20.04
CA ASP A 182 -12.08 -7.35 -19.75
C ASP A 182 -13.38 -6.68 -20.23
N LEU A 183 -13.32 -6.06 -21.40
CA LEU A 183 -14.49 -5.42 -22.00
C LEU A 183 -15.23 -6.44 -22.87
N ALA A 184 -16.18 -7.16 -22.25
CA ALA A 184 -17.03 -8.13 -22.94
C ALA A 184 -17.86 -7.50 -24.07
N GLU A 185 -18.18 -8.33 -25.10
CA GLU A 185 -19.08 -7.93 -26.17
C GLU A 185 -20.52 -7.96 -25.68
N THR A 186 -21.15 -6.80 -25.64
CA THR A 186 -22.57 -6.65 -25.31
C THR A 186 -23.31 -6.00 -26.48
N ALA A 187 -24.60 -6.26 -26.61
CA ALA A 187 -25.38 -5.71 -27.72
C ALA A 187 -25.53 -4.18 -27.65
N ASP A 188 -25.41 -3.62 -26.46
CA ASP A 188 -25.76 -2.21 -26.18
C ASP A 188 -24.54 -1.30 -25.96
N ASP A 189 -23.31 -1.85 -25.90
CA ASP A 189 -22.10 -1.09 -25.53
C ASP A 189 -21.06 -1.03 -26.65
N HIS A 190 -20.61 0.18 -26.94
CA HIS A 190 -19.45 0.41 -27.80
C HIS A 190 -18.13 0.19 -27.02
N ARG A 191 -17.60 -1.05 -27.03
CA ARG A 191 -16.37 -1.44 -26.31
C ARG A 191 -15.20 -0.47 -26.52
N ARG A 192 -15.04 0.05 -27.75
CA ARG A 192 -14.01 1.04 -28.07
C ARG A 192 -14.18 2.33 -27.26
N VAL A 193 -15.42 2.80 -27.09
CA VAL A 193 -15.72 3.99 -26.29
C VAL A 193 -15.46 3.72 -24.82
N ARG A 194 -15.87 2.56 -24.31
CA ARG A 194 -15.59 2.15 -22.92
C ARG A 194 -14.09 2.08 -22.62
N ALA A 195 -13.29 1.54 -23.55
CA ALA A 195 -11.84 1.52 -23.41
C ALA A 195 -11.23 2.93 -23.32
N VAL A 196 -11.75 3.88 -24.12
CA VAL A 196 -11.33 5.28 -24.09
C VAL A 196 -11.73 5.95 -22.78
N ILE A 197 -12.96 5.75 -22.30
CA ILE A 197 -13.43 6.29 -21.01
C ILE A 197 -12.54 5.78 -19.88
N LEU A 198 -12.30 4.46 -19.82
CA LEU A 198 -11.43 3.85 -18.81
C LEU A 198 -10.00 4.42 -18.83
N TYR A 199 -9.47 4.70 -20.03
CA TYR A 199 -8.18 5.35 -20.19
C TYR A 199 -8.18 6.77 -19.64
N LEU A 200 -9.18 7.58 -19.97
CA LEU A 200 -9.28 8.97 -19.51
C LEU A 200 -9.46 9.05 -17.99
N ASP A 201 -10.25 8.16 -17.39
CA ASP A 201 -10.46 8.07 -15.95
C ASP A 201 -9.20 7.65 -15.18
N THR A 202 -8.26 6.97 -15.87
CA THR A 202 -7.03 6.47 -15.24
C THR A 202 -5.88 7.47 -15.36
N VAL A 203 -5.87 8.34 -16.38
CA VAL A 203 -4.75 9.23 -16.72
C VAL A 203 -5.07 10.70 -16.39
N GLY A 204 -6.35 11.06 -16.20
CA GLY A 204 -6.84 12.39 -15.83
C GLY A 204 -6.84 12.59 -14.34
#